data_f88ec5b9badcd9fb52bb3be32fd14c83
#
_entry.id   f88ec5b9badcd9fb52bb3be32fd14c83
#
_cell.length_a   1.000
_cell.length_b   1.000
_cell.length_c   1.000
_cell.angle_alpha   90.00
_cell.angle_beta   90.00
_cell.angle_gamma   90.00
#
_symmetry.space_group_name_H-M   'P 1'
#
loop_
_entity.id
_entity.type
_entity.pdbx_description
1 polymer ?
#
loop_
_entity_poly.entity_id
_entity_poly.type
_entity_poly.pdbx_seq_one_letter_code
_entity_poly.pdbx_strand_id
1 'polypeptide(L)'
;MSDIESSVDRVVDVYRSAVLAKDVDAFMRLYDPGVRVFDMWGVWSYDGAEPWRRAVEGWFTSLGAETVKVTFEDLQTSASSGTAVVSAIVTYAGISATGEPLRSMQNRLTWALMTKGHVLRIVHEHTSAPLGFDDSRAILQRKKSP
;
A
#
# COMPACT_ATOMS: atom_id res chain seq x y z
N MET A 1 -22.68 5.83 4.99
CA MET A 1 -21.21 5.88 4.94
C MET A 1 -20.75 7.31 5.22
N SER A 2 -19.78 7.48 6.09
CA SER A 2 -19.26 8.81 6.41
C SER A 2 -18.41 9.35 5.26
N ASP A 3 -18.23 10.68 5.21
CA ASP A 3 -17.37 11.31 4.20
C ASP A 3 -15.94 10.80 4.28
N ILE A 4 -15.43 10.53 5.49
CA ILE A 4 -14.06 10.04 5.65
C ILE A 4 -13.94 8.60 5.16
N GLU A 5 -14.94 7.76 5.35
CA GLU A 5 -14.94 6.40 4.79
C GLU A 5 -14.97 6.43 3.27
N SER A 6 -15.77 7.31 2.66
CA SER A 6 -15.79 7.50 1.22
C SER A 6 -14.42 7.97 0.71
N SER A 7 -13.74 8.85 1.46
CA SER A 7 -12.40 9.32 1.12
C SER A 7 -11.37 8.20 1.23
N VAL A 8 -11.49 7.31 2.22
CA VAL A 8 -10.63 6.12 2.35
C VAL A 8 -10.82 5.19 1.16
N ASP A 9 -12.08 4.95 0.76
CA ASP A 9 -12.36 4.11 -0.42
C ASP A 9 -11.72 4.69 -1.67
N ARG A 10 -11.73 6.01 -1.83
CA ARG A 10 -11.05 6.68 -2.95
C ARG A 10 -9.54 6.47 -2.89
N VAL A 11 -8.93 6.58 -1.73
CA VAL A 11 -7.49 6.33 -1.55
C VAL A 11 -7.16 4.89 -1.97
N VAL A 12 -7.96 3.92 -1.55
CA VAL A 12 -7.78 2.52 -1.95
C VAL A 12 -7.87 2.36 -3.47
N ASP A 13 -8.88 2.96 -4.09
CA ASP A 13 -9.09 2.85 -5.53
C ASP A 13 -7.95 3.49 -6.31
N VAL A 14 -7.49 4.66 -5.90
CA VAL A 14 -6.34 5.34 -6.55
C VAL A 14 -5.06 4.54 -6.35
N TYR A 15 -4.82 4.01 -5.16
CA TYR A 15 -3.66 3.16 -4.90
C TYR A 15 -3.63 1.97 -5.88
N ARG A 16 -4.73 1.28 -6.01
CA ARG A 16 -4.85 0.12 -6.90
C ARG A 16 -4.62 0.49 -8.36
N SER A 17 -5.30 1.53 -8.84
CA SER A 17 -5.20 1.95 -10.24
C SER A 17 -3.84 2.53 -10.58
N ALA A 18 -3.22 3.30 -9.68
CA ALA A 18 -1.90 3.88 -9.90
C ALA A 18 -0.82 2.79 -9.96
N VAL A 19 -0.89 1.78 -9.11
CA VAL A 19 0.03 0.64 -9.17
C VAL A 19 -0.14 -0.12 -10.48
N LEU A 20 -1.37 -0.42 -10.86
CA LEU A 20 -1.64 -1.14 -12.12
C LEU A 20 -1.11 -0.39 -13.32
N ALA A 21 -1.29 0.94 -13.35
CA ALA A 21 -0.81 1.79 -14.44
C ALA A 21 0.67 2.16 -14.32
N LYS A 22 1.31 1.85 -13.21
CA LYS A 22 2.67 2.28 -12.87
C LYS A 22 2.81 3.81 -12.95
N ASP A 23 1.79 4.51 -12.45
CA ASP A 23 1.70 5.96 -12.46
C ASP A 23 2.22 6.51 -11.13
N VAL A 24 3.50 6.90 -11.13
CA VAL A 24 4.16 7.40 -9.92
C VAL A 24 3.48 8.67 -9.39
N ASP A 25 3.13 9.59 -10.28
CA ASP A 25 2.54 10.86 -9.86
C ASP A 25 1.18 10.66 -9.19
N ALA A 26 0.32 9.83 -9.78
CA ALA A 26 -0.98 9.51 -9.18
C ALA A 26 -0.81 8.81 -7.84
N PHE A 27 0.13 7.87 -7.73
CA PHE A 27 0.42 7.16 -6.50
C PHE A 27 0.90 8.13 -5.41
N MET A 28 1.86 8.98 -5.74
CA MET A 28 2.45 9.89 -4.75
C MET A 28 1.51 11.02 -4.30
N ARG A 29 0.49 11.35 -5.09
CA ARG A 29 -0.53 12.31 -4.64
C ARG A 29 -1.33 11.81 -3.43
N LEU A 30 -1.33 10.52 -3.16
CA LEU A 30 -1.98 9.97 -1.97
C LEU A 30 -1.24 10.30 -0.67
N TYR A 31 0.03 10.65 -0.77
CA TYR A 31 0.92 10.78 0.39
C TYR A 31 1.19 12.24 0.73
N ASP A 32 1.20 12.52 2.03
CA ASP A 32 1.60 13.82 2.54
C ASP A 32 3.10 14.04 2.28
N PRO A 33 3.53 15.30 2.01
CA PRO A 33 4.96 15.56 1.83
C PRO A 33 5.84 15.13 2.99
N GLY A 34 5.32 15.13 4.22
CA GLY A 34 6.02 14.70 5.42
C GLY A 34 5.78 13.25 5.81
N VAL A 35 5.30 12.42 4.91
CA VAL A 35 4.96 11.02 5.21
C VAL A 35 6.16 10.25 5.75
N ARG A 36 5.89 9.36 6.71
CA ARG A 36 6.87 8.38 7.16
C ARG A 36 6.40 6.99 6.76
N VAL A 37 7.26 6.26 6.06
CA VAL A 37 6.92 4.92 5.57
C VAL A 37 7.87 3.90 6.17
N PHE A 38 7.28 2.88 6.80
CA PHE A 38 7.98 1.66 7.22
C PHE A 38 7.55 0.57 6.25
N ASP A 39 8.29 0.47 5.16
CA ASP A 39 8.02 -0.55 4.16
C ASP A 39 8.69 -1.86 4.56
N MET A 40 8.04 -2.98 4.25
CA MET A 40 8.56 -4.29 4.63
C MET A 40 9.87 -4.65 3.91
N TRP A 41 10.18 -3.96 2.82
CA TRP A 41 11.38 -4.26 2.01
C TRP A 41 12.45 -3.19 2.18
N GLY A 42 13.70 -3.65 2.18
CA GLY A 42 14.84 -2.75 2.04
C GLY A 42 15.26 -2.08 3.33
N VAL A 43 15.02 -0.78 3.43
CA VAL A 43 15.51 0.05 4.51
C VAL A 43 14.52 0.14 5.67
N TRP A 44 14.99 0.61 6.83
CA TRP A 44 14.14 0.71 8.03
C TRP A 44 13.04 1.77 7.88
N SER A 45 13.32 2.86 7.17
CA SER A 45 12.38 3.99 7.10
C SER A 45 12.63 4.82 5.85
N TYR A 46 11.54 5.34 5.28
CA TYR A 46 11.58 6.43 4.32
C TYR A 46 10.95 7.63 5.02
N ASP A 47 11.73 8.68 5.22
CA ASP A 47 11.28 9.87 5.93
C ASP A 47 11.06 11.00 4.93
N GLY A 48 9.79 11.28 4.64
CA GLY A 48 9.35 12.24 3.64
C GLY A 48 8.97 11.61 2.31
N ALA A 49 8.21 12.35 1.52
CA ALA A 49 7.70 11.86 0.24
C ALA A 49 8.80 11.63 -0.80
N GLU A 50 9.87 12.44 -0.79
CA GLU A 50 10.90 12.33 -1.82
C GLU A 50 11.64 10.98 -1.81
N PRO A 51 12.20 10.51 -0.66
CA PRO A 51 12.81 9.18 -0.67
C PRO A 51 11.81 8.07 -0.95
N TRP A 52 10.55 8.21 -0.50
CA TRP A 52 9.52 7.24 -0.82
C TRP A 52 9.21 7.21 -2.32
N ARG A 53 9.12 8.39 -2.95
CA ARG A 53 8.93 8.51 -4.40
C ARG A 53 10.02 7.75 -5.16
N ARG A 54 11.28 7.92 -4.78
CA ARG A 54 12.40 7.22 -5.43
C ARG A 54 12.26 5.70 -5.31
N ALA A 55 11.82 5.21 -4.16
CA ALA A 55 11.59 3.78 -3.96
C ALA A 55 10.46 3.27 -4.86
N VAL A 56 9.37 4.02 -4.97
CA VAL A 56 8.22 3.68 -5.83
C VAL A 56 8.62 3.69 -7.30
N GLU A 57 9.37 4.70 -7.73
CA GLU A 57 9.89 4.77 -9.10
C GLU A 57 10.74 3.55 -9.42
N GLY A 58 11.61 3.15 -8.51
CA GLY A 58 12.44 1.95 -8.66
C GLY A 58 11.60 0.69 -8.79
N TRP A 59 10.57 0.56 -7.96
CA TRP A 59 9.64 -0.58 -8.01
C TRP A 59 8.93 -0.65 -9.36
N PHE A 60 8.31 0.45 -9.78
CA PHE A 60 7.55 0.47 -11.04
C PHE A 60 8.46 0.21 -12.25
N THR A 61 9.65 0.79 -12.25
CA THR A 61 10.64 0.57 -13.31
C THR A 61 11.10 -0.90 -13.37
N SER A 62 11.27 -1.53 -12.22
CA SER A 62 11.72 -2.92 -12.14
C SER A 62 10.74 -3.92 -12.77
N LEU A 63 9.46 -3.54 -12.88
CA LEU A 63 8.44 -4.42 -13.44
C LEU A 63 8.55 -4.63 -14.94
N GLY A 64 9.16 -3.68 -15.66
CA GLY A 64 9.24 -3.76 -17.12
C GLY A 64 7.85 -3.88 -17.75
N ALA A 65 7.61 -4.96 -18.49
CA ALA A 65 6.31 -5.22 -19.13
C ALA A 65 5.28 -5.85 -18.20
N GLU A 66 5.68 -6.27 -17.01
CA GLU A 66 4.75 -6.82 -16.02
C GLU A 66 3.88 -5.72 -15.41
N THR A 67 2.68 -6.09 -14.99
CA THR A 67 1.82 -5.23 -14.18
C THR A 67 1.54 -5.90 -12.85
N VAL A 68 1.08 -5.11 -11.87
CA VAL A 68 0.71 -5.63 -10.55
C VAL A 68 -0.74 -5.29 -10.30
N LYS A 69 -1.54 -6.32 -10.04
CA LYS A 69 -2.91 -6.16 -9.58
C LYS A 69 -2.92 -6.19 -8.06
N VAL A 70 -3.46 -5.13 -7.46
CA VAL A 70 -3.55 -5.00 -6.00
C VAL A 70 -4.98 -5.28 -5.56
N THR A 71 -5.13 -6.07 -4.50
CA THR A 71 -6.41 -6.37 -3.88
C THR A 71 -6.32 -6.09 -2.38
N PHE A 72 -7.29 -5.35 -1.84
CA PHE A 72 -7.41 -5.09 -0.40
C PHE A 72 -8.47 -6.02 0.17
N GLU A 73 -8.13 -6.72 1.24
CA GLU A 73 -9.04 -7.62 1.95
C GLU A 73 -9.07 -7.25 3.44
N ASP A 74 -10.19 -7.56 4.07
CA ASP A 74 -10.36 -7.36 5.52
C ASP A 74 -10.04 -5.91 5.93
N LEU A 75 -10.49 -4.95 5.14
CA LEU A 75 -10.23 -3.54 5.38
C LEU A 75 -11.07 -3.03 6.54
N GLN A 76 -10.42 -2.42 7.51
CA GLN A 76 -11.08 -1.81 8.65
C GLN A 76 -10.63 -0.37 8.78
N THR A 77 -11.58 0.51 9.02
CA THR A 77 -11.34 1.95 9.20
C THR A 77 -11.83 2.38 10.57
N SER A 78 -10.98 3.09 11.30
CA SER A 78 -11.34 3.77 12.53
C SER A 78 -11.09 5.26 12.32
N ALA A 79 -12.14 6.07 12.47
CA ALA A 79 -12.06 7.48 12.10
C ALA A 79 -12.56 8.38 13.23
N SER A 80 -11.96 9.56 13.31
CA SER A 80 -12.33 10.66 14.18
C SER A 80 -12.07 11.95 13.41
N SER A 81 -12.42 13.10 13.98
CA SER A 81 -12.36 14.40 13.28
C SER A 81 -11.10 14.58 12.42
N GLY A 82 -11.26 14.42 11.10
CA GLY A 82 -10.19 14.67 10.14
C GLY A 82 -9.06 13.65 10.13
N THR A 83 -9.17 12.55 10.89
CA THR A 83 -8.11 11.53 11.00
C THR A 83 -8.72 10.15 10.82
N ALA A 84 -8.00 9.27 10.18
CA ALA A 84 -8.40 7.87 10.04
C ALA A 84 -7.21 6.95 10.20
N VAL A 85 -7.46 5.78 10.78
CA VAL A 85 -6.52 4.66 10.77
C VAL A 85 -7.17 3.53 9.97
N VAL A 86 -6.43 3.02 9.00
CA VAL A 86 -6.91 1.96 8.12
C VAL A 86 -5.96 0.79 8.24
N SER A 87 -6.50 -0.40 8.37
CA SER A 87 -5.72 -1.64 8.30
C SER A 87 -6.33 -2.58 7.28
N ALA A 88 -5.49 -3.34 6.61
CA ALA A 88 -5.95 -4.29 5.59
C ALA A 88 -4.90 -5.37 5.34
N ILE A 89 -5.34 -6.46 4.74
CA ILE A 89 -4.47 -7.43 4.12
C ILE A 89 -4.45 -7.11 2.63
N VAL A 90 -3.26 -6.94 2.08
CA VAL A 90 -3.09 -6.53 0.68
C VAL A 90 -2.41 -7.63 -0.10
N THR A 91 -2.98 -7.97 -1.25
CA THR A 91 -2.39 -8.93 -2.18
C THR A 91 -1.83 -8.17 -3.37
N TYR A 92 -0.58 -8.48 -3.71
CA TYR A 92 0.09 -7.95 -4.90
C TYR A 92 0.33 -9.11 -5.84
N ALA A 93 -0.36 -9.11 -6.98
CA ALA A 93 -0.29 -10.19 -7.96
C ALA A 93 0.39 -9.70 -9.23
N GLY A 94 1.54 -10.29 -9.56
CA GLY A 94 2.26 -10.00 -10.79
C GLY A 94 1.56 -10.64 -11.99
N ILE A 95 1.43 -9.88 -13.06
CA ILE A 95 0.74 -10.30 -14.29
C ILE A 95 1.67 -10.01 -15.47
N SER A 96 1.82 -10.99 -16.36
CA SER A 96 2.66 -10.85 -17.54
C SER A 96 2.06 -9.87 -18.56
N ALA A 97 2.87 -9.47 -19.52
CA ALA A 97 2.41 -8.61 -20.63
C ALA A 97 1.24 -9.21 -21.41
N THR A 98 1.08 -10.53 -21.37
CA THR A 98 -0.03 -11.24 -22.06
C THR A 98 -1.19 -11.55 -21.12
N GLY A 99 -1.16 -11.05 -19.87
CA GLY A 99 -2.27 -11.22 -18.93
C GLY A 99 -2.22 -12.46 -18.08
N GLU A 100 -1.11 -13.20 -18.06
CA GLU A 100 -1.00 -14.43 -17.28
C GLU A 100 -0.52 -14.17 -15.86
N PRO A 101 -1.10 -14.86 -14.85
CA PRO A 101 -0.63 -14.76 -13.48
C PRO A 101 0.81 -15.28 -13.37
N LEU A 102 1.69 -14.53 -12.69
CA LEU A 102 3.08 -14.92 -12.49
C LEU A 102 3.34 -15.37 -11.06
N ARG A 103 3.06 -14.49 -10.11
CA ARG A 103 3.31 -14.72 -8.69
C ARG A 103 2.47 -13.75 -7.88
N SER A 104 2.28 -14.04 -6.62
CA SER A 104 1.63 -13.10 -5.72
C SER A 104 2.24 -13.15 -4.33
N MET A 105 2.07 -12.06 -3.59
CA MET A 105 2.43 -12.02 -2.18
C MET A 105 1.39 -11.19 -1.43
N GLN A 106 1.31 -11.43 -0.13
CA GLN A 106 0.44 -10.66 0.76
C GLN A 106 1.26 -10.01 1.84
N ASN A 107 0.79 -8.84 2.29
CA ASN A 107 1.32 -8.18 3.47
C ASN A 107 0.20 -7.62 4.32
N ARG A 108 0.58 -7.13 5.49
CA ARG A 108 -0.30 -6.34 6.35
C ARG A 108 0.02 -4.88 6.12
N LEU A 109 -1.01 -4.08 5.93
CA LEU A 109 -0.84 -2.65 5.69
C LEU A 109 -1.64 -1.87 6.73
N THR A 110 -1.01 -0.83 7.28
CA THR A 110 -1.67 0.15 8.13
C THR A 110 -1.38 1.53 7.59
N TRP A 111 -2.41 2.35 7.43
CA TRP A 111 -2.30 3.76 7.10
C TRP A 111 -2.81 4.60 8.25
N ALA A 112 -2.07 5.65 8.61
CA ALA A 112 -2.61 6.81 9.30
C ALA A 112 -2.85 7.89 8.24
N LEU A 113 -4.07 8.42 8.19
CA LEU A 113 -4.45 9.45 7.23
C LEU A 113 -4.96 10.68 7.96
N MET A 114 -4.68 11.84 7.41
CA MET A 114 -5.16 13.11 7.95
C MET A 114 -5.71 13.97 6.82
N THR A 115 -6.81 14.69 7.11
CA THR A 115 -7.35 15.66 6.18
C THR A 115 -6.49 16.91 6.21
N LYS A 116 -5.99 17.30 5.04
CA LYS A 116 -5.22 18.53 4.87
C LYS A 116 -5.81 19.31 3.70
N GLY A 117 -6.41 20.45 3.98
CA GLY A 117 -7.03 21.29 2.97
C GLY A 117 -8.10 20.54 2.16
N HIS A 118 -9.03 19.86 2.82
CA HIS A 118 -10.12 19.08 2.24
C HIS A 118 -9.71 17.76 1.58
N VAL A 119 -8.42 17.40 1.60
CA VAL A 119 -7.92 16.17 0.99
C VAL A 119 -7.39 15.25 2.07
N LEU A 120 -7.83 13.99 2.07
CA LEU A 120 -7.32 12.98 2.98
C LEU A 120 -6.01 12.43 2.40
N ARG A 121 -4.93 12.54 3.17
CA ARG A 121 -3.59 12.10 2.73
C ARG A 121 -2.99 11.13 3.73
N ILE A 122 -2.20 10.20 3.21
CA ILE A 122 -1.45 9.25 4.04
C ILE A 122 -0.28 9.98 4.68
N VAL A 123 -0.27 10.02 6.02
CA VAL A 123 0.83 10.62 6.80
C VAL A 123 1.78 9.56 7.35
N HIS A 124 1.33 8.31 7.41
CA HIS A 124 2.17 7.18 7.79
C HIS A 124 1.66 5.91 7.12
N GLU A 125 2.58 5.10 6.65
CA GLU A 125 2.28 3.77 6.12
C GLU A 125 3.24 2.76 6.73
N HIS A 126 2.70 1.63 7.13
CA HIS A 126 3.50 0.53 7.67
C HIS A 126 3.05 -0.75 7.00
N THR A 127 3.97 -1.42 6.34
CA THR A 127 3.70 -2.75 5.80
C THR A 127 4.60 -3.77 6.48
N SER A 128 4.09 -4.98 6.63
CA SER A 128 4.81 -6.07 7.29
C SER A 128 4.28 -7.42 6.83
N ALA A 129 5.05 -8.44 7.11
CA ALA A 129 4.60 -9.82 7.06
C ALA A 129 5.03 -10.50 8.35
N PRO A 130 4.28 -11.50 8.84
CA PRO A 130 4.74 -12.25 9.99
C PRO A 130 5.99 -13.05 9.64
N LEU A 131 6.85 -13.22 10.61
CA LEU A 131 8.01 -14.12 10.47
C LEU A 131 7.65 -15.47 11.06
N GLY A 132 8.09 -16.54 10.42
CA GLY A 132 8.04 -17.87 11.00
C GLY A 132 8.86 -17.89 12.27
N PHE A 133 8.29 -18.40 13.37
CA PHE A 133 8.97 -18.39 14.67
C PHE A 133 10.25 -19.24 14.62
N ASP A 134 10.19 -20.39 13.92
CA ASP A 134 11.30 -21.34 13.91
C ASP A 134 12.42 -20.99 12.94
N ASP A 135 12.08 -20.41 11.78
CA ASP A 135 13.03 -20.18 10.69
C ASP A 135 13.32 -18.71 10.41
N SER A 136 12.61 -17.78 11.06
CA SER A 136 12.72 -16.32 10.85
C SER A 136 12.45 -15.89 9.40
N ARG A 137 11.76 -16.71 8.63
CA ARG A 137 11.39 -16.36 7.25
C ARG A 137 10.07 -15.63 7.20
N ALA A 138 9.95 -14.66 6.30
CA ALA A 138 8.70 -13.95 6.08
C ALA A 138 7.64 -14.91 5.53
N ILE A 139 6.43 -14.81 6.07
CA ILE A 139 5.27 -15.57 5.60
C ILE A 139 4.48 -14.64 4.68
N LEU A 140 4.58 -14.87 3.37
CA LEU A 140 4.04 -13.97 2.34
C LEU A 140 2.68 -14.43 1.78
N GLN A 141 2.12 -15.50 2.32
CA GLN A 141 0.80 -15.98 1.95
C GLN A 141 0.02 -16.27 3.21
N ARG A 142 -1.12 -15.61 3.36
CA ARG A 142 -1.98 -15.82 4.53
C ARG A 142 -2.75 -17.13 4.34
N LYS A 143 -2.56 -18.06 5.28
CA LYS A 143 -3.37 -19.28 5.30
C LYS A 143 -4.78 -18.90 5.75
N LYS A 144 -5.78 -19.36 5.01
CA LYS A 144 -7.16 -19.23 5.45
C LYS A 144 -7.34 -20.11 6.69
N SER A 145 -8.09 -19.60 7.68
CA SER A 145 -8.46 -20.38 8.86
C SER A 145 -9.23 -21.61 8.41
N PRO A 146 -8.98 -22.76 9.05
CA PRO A 146 -9.71 -23.98 8.73
C PRO A 146 -11.21 -23.84 9.01
#